data_5de0c1060aaca16af561cd4a25d8678b
#
_entry.id   5de0c1060aaca16af561cd4a25d8678b
#
_cell.length_a   1.000
_cell.length_b   1.000
_cell.length_c   1.000
_cell.angle_alpha   90.00
_cell.angle_beta   90.00
_cell.angle_gamma   90.00
#
_symmetry.space_group_name_H-M   'P 1'
#
loop_
_entity.id
_entity.type
_entity.pdbx_description
1 polymer ?
#
loop_
_entity_poly.entity_id
_entity_poly.type
_entity_poly.pdbx_seq_one_letter_code
_entity_poly.pdbx_strand_id
1 'polypeptide(L)'
;WKALDASNELKYFNLINRAKNYNDYNAAAVYFHNPGQNCVFACKNGDIAIRTQGEWPAKWKGQGDFVMPGLDSSYLWQGMIPQDEVPFQYNPERGFVSSANQKPVDDVTYPYYLGRNYPLYRGYTINKRLNAMTGITAEDMMALQTDNFDAAAGMAKPFILANMNEQALNAAGKKYFDMLKGWDCRNDTGSKGATVYNLFWNTFEAQVYNDEYASAPKIILRPYFGTLIEGILKDSAYKFLDDIATP
;
A
#
# COMPACT_ATOMS: atom_id res chain seq x y z
N TRP A 1 14.83 18.12 -6.58
CA TRP A 1 13.44 18.02 -6.16
C TRP A 1 12.55 18.91 -7.04
N LYS A 2 11.60 18.28 -7.75
CA LYS A 2 10.74 18.94 -8.75
C LYS A 2 9.89 20.11 -8.20
N ALA A 3 9.59 20.11 -6.91
CA ALA A 3 8.85 21.22 -6.29
C ALA A 3 9.63 22.56 -6.27
N LEU A 4 10.92 22.56 -6.64
CA LEU A 4 11.70 23.78 -6.83
C LEU A 4 11.55 24.39 -8.23
N ASP A 5 11.02 23.64 -9.19
CA ASP A 5 10.78 24.11 -10.53
C ASP A 5 9.48 24.94 -10.58
N ALA A 6 9.46 25.94 -11.44
CA ALA A 6 8.24 26.73 -11.66
C ALA A 6 7.16 25.83 -12.29
N SER A 7 5.96 25.87 -11.72
CA SER A 7 4.83 25.06 -12.16
C SER A 7 3.51 25.82 -12.05
N ASN A 8 2.41 25.25 -12.52
CA ASN A 8 1.15 25.99 -12.68
C ASN A 8 -0.07 25.20 -12.14
N GLU A 9 0.07 24.60 -10.96
CA GLU A 9 -0.99 23.81 -10.33
C GLU A 9 -2.27 24.61 -10.07
N LEU A 10 -2.17 25.92 -9.84
CA LEU A 10 -3.36 26.77 -9.70
C LEU A 10 -4.20 26.80 -10.99
N LYS A 11 -3.56 26.70 -12.16
CA LYS A 11 -4.27 26.58 -13.44
C LYS A 11 -5.00 25.23 -13.53
N TYR A 12 -4.39 24.14 -13.07
CA TYR A 12 -5.06 22.85 -12.96
C TYR A 12 -6.35 22.96 -12.15
N PHE A 13 -6.29 23.50 -10.93
CA PHE A 13 -7.47 23.64 -10.07
C PHE A 13 -8.55 24.52 -10.69
N ASN A 14 -8.17 25.59 -11.37
CA ASN A 14 -9.13 26.44 -12.08
C ASN A 14 -9.83 25.69 -13.23
N LEU A 15 -9.08 24.93 -14.01
CA LEU A 15 -9.61 24.16 -15.15
C LEU A 15 -10.45 22.97 -14.69
N ILE A 16 -9.99 22.20 -13.68
CA ILE A 16 -10.74 21.03 -13.20
C ILE A 16 -12.08 21.41 -12.59
N ASN A 17 -12.18 22.56 -11.92
CA ASN A 17 -13.45 23.07 -11.38
C ASN A 17 -14.45 23.47 -12.47
N ARG A 18 -14.00 23.61 -13.71
CA ARG A 18 -14.82 23.92 -14.89
C ARG A 18 -15.03 22.75 -15.82
N ALA A 19 -14.35 21.64 -15.57
CA ALA A 19 -14.42 20.45 -16.40
C ALA A 19 -15.86 19.90 -16.43
N LYS A 20 -16.36 19.61 -17.62
CA LYS A 20 -17.71 19.09 -17.87
C LYS A 20 -17.72 17.63 -18.33
N ASN A 21 -16.56 17.14 -18.74
CA ASN A 21 -16.39 15.80 -19.31
C ASN A 21 -14.93 15.32 -19.12
N TYR A 22 -14.68 14.07 -19.53
CA TYR A 22 -13.35 13.48 -19.43
C TYR A 22 -12.26 14.24 -20.20
N ASN A 23 -12.57 14.80 -21.36
CA ASN A 23 -11.59 15.53 -22.17
C ASN A 23 -11.12 16.82 -21.46
N ASP A 24 -12.05 17.55 -20.84
CA ASP A 24 -11.72 18.72 -20.05
C ASP A 24 -10.86 18.36 -18.84
N TYR A 25 -11.20 17.27 -18.14
CA TYR A 25 -10.41 16.72 -17.03
C TYR A 25 -9.00 16.37 -17.49
N ASN A 26 -8.85 15.62 -18.58
CA ASN A 26 -7.56 15.19 -19.08
C ASN A 26 -6.70 16.37 -19.58
N ALA A 27 -7.32 17.37 -20.22
CA ALA A 27 -6.64 18.59 -20.65
C ALA A 27 -6.18 19.47 -19.47
N ALA A 28 -6.92 19.44 -18.34
CA ALA A 28 -6.50 20.14 -17.12
C ALA A 28 -5.27 19.45 -16.48
N ALA A 29 -5.21 18.12 -16.52
CA ALA A 29 -4.22 17.32 -15.82
C ALA A 29 -2.76 17.70 -16.17
N VAL A 30 -2.49 18.09 -17.41
CA VAL A 30 -1.14 18.46 -17.88
C VAL A 30 -0.50 19.65 -17.15
N TYR A 31 -1.31 20.45 -16.43
CA TYR A 31 -0.82 21.56 -15.62
C TYR A 31 -0.49 21.19 -14.16
N PHE A 32 -0.72 19.93 -13.77
CA PHE A 32 -0.42 19.46 -12.42
C PHE A 32 0.89 18.67 -12.41
N HIS A 33 1.96 19.28 -11.94
CA HIS A 33 3.30 18.71 -11.94
C HIS A 33 3.70 18.16 -10.57
N ASN A 34 3.42 18.89 -9.49
CA ASN A 34 3.91 18.56 -8.15
C ASN A 34 2.93 18.97 -7.04
N PRO A 35 2.87 18.21 -5.93
CA PRO A 35 3.37 16.83 -5.79
C PRO A 35 2.52 15.84 -6.58
N GLY A 36 3.07 14.67 -6.97
CA GLY A 36 2.29 13.64 -7.65
C GLY A 36 1.03 13.24 -6.85
N GLN A 37 -0.13 13.18 -7.51
CA GLN A 37 -1.42 12.85 -6.91
C GLN A 37 -2.22 11.87 -7.76
N ASN A 38 -3.05 11.07 -7.10
CA ASN A 38 -4.08 10.29 -7.78
C ASN A 38 -5.34 11.14 -7.94
N CYS A 39 -5.56 11.63 -9.15
CA CYS A 39 -6.70 12.46 -9.49
C CYS A 39 -7.85 11.56 -9.93
N VAL A 40 -8.95 11.53 -9.17
CA VAL A 40 -10.17 10.77 -9.46
C VAL A 40 -11.19 11.69 -10.11
N PHE A 41 -11.88 11.17 -11.14
CA PHE A 41 -12.92 11.87 -11.88
C PHE A 41 -14.18 11.03 -11.98
N ALA A 42 -15.32 11.68 -11.84
CA ALA A 42 -16.64 11.11 -12.16
C ALA A 42 -17.52 12.20 -12.78
N CYS A 43 -18.32 11.83 -13.77
CA CYS A 43 -19.19 12.75 -14.52
C CYS A 43 -20.62 12.24 -14.57
N LYS A 44 -21.59 13.16 -14.72
CA LYS A 44 -23.03 12.83 -14.80
C LYS A 44 -23.42 11.96 -15.99
N ASN A 45 -22.59 11.92 -17.04
CA ASN A 45 -22.79 11.01 -18.18
C ASN A 45 -22.38 9.56 -17.88
N GLY A 46 -21.87 9.28 -16.68
CA GLY A 46 -21.42 7.95 -16.26
C GLY A 46 -19.91 7.71 -16.40
N ASP A 47 -19.17 8.63 -16.99
CA ASP A 47 -17.72 8.48 -17.13
C ASP A 47 -17.02 8.54 -15.76
N ILE A 48 -16.08 7.63 -15.56
CA ILE A 48 -15.17 7.59 -14.40
C ILE A 48 -13.73 7.46 -14.87
N ALA A 49 -12.82 8.10 -14.16
CA ALA A 49 -11.39 7.98 -14.45
C ALA A 49 -10.54 8.15 -13.18
N ILE A 50 -9.31 7.65 -13.26
CA ILE A 50 -8.23 7.95 -12.32
C ILE A 50 -6.94 8.14 -13.11
N ARG A 51 -6.16 9.13 -12.72
CA ARG A 51 -4.85 9.42 -13.29
C ARG A 51 -3.84 9.66 -12.17
N THR A 52 -2.70 8.98 -12.24
CA THR A 52 -1.58 9.23 -11.31
C THR A 52 -0.79 10.43 -11.81
N GLN A 53 -1.37 11.62 -11.64
CA GLN A 53 -0.88 12.84 -12.22
C GLN A 53 0.34 13.40 -11.50
N GLY A 54 1.30 13.91 -12.25
CA GLY A 54 2.53 14.54 -11.80
C GLY A 54 3.63 14.44 -12.85
N GLU A 55 4.75 15.09 -12.61
CA GLU A 55 5.99 14.83 -13.33
C GLU A 55 6.77 13.71 -12.66
N TRP A 56 6.78 12.54 -13.29
CA TRP A 56 7.42 11.33 -12.78
C TRP A 56 8.74 11.10 -13.49
N PRO A 57 9.86 10.89 -12.77
CA PRO A 57 11.12 10.59 -13.41
C PRO A 57 11.10 9.22 -14.07
N ALA A 58 11.59 9.16 -15.31
CA ALA A 58 11.87 7.90 -15.97
C ALA A 58 13.11 7.26 -15.31
N LYS A 59 12.91 6.13 -14.64
CA LYS A 59 13.93 5.42 -13.87
C LYS A 59 14.18 4.03 -14.43
N TRP A 60 15.41 3.57 -14.37
CA TRP A 60 15.71 2.17 -14.57
C TRP A 60 15.31 1.34 -13.33
N LYS A 61 15.13 0.04 -13.52
CA LYS A 61 14.63 -0.87 -12.46
C LYS A 61 15.55 -0.88 -11.23
N GLY A 62 15.02 -0.47 -10.09
CA GLY A 62 15.74 -0.37 -8.82
C GLY A 62 16.39 0.98 -8.56
N GLN A 63 16.34 1.93 -9.49
CA GLN A 63 16.89 3.27 -9.27
C GLN A 63 16.16 4.00 -8.14
N GLY A 64 16.93 4.38 -7.11
CA GLY A 64 16.40 5.06 -5.92
C GLY A 64 15.88 4.13 -4.82
N ASP A 65 16.00 2.81 -4.98
CA ASP A 65 15.64 1.86 -3.90
C ASP A 65 16.70 1.84 -2.79
N PHE A 66 17.92 2.20 -3.12
CA PHE A 66 19.07 2.26 -2.23
C PHE A 66 19.84 3.57 -2.40
N VAL A 67 20.79 3.82 -1.50
CA VAL A 67 21.72 4.95 -1.63
C VAL A 67 22.52 4.80 -2.91
N MET A 68 22.52 5.84 -3.74
CA MET A 68 23.19 5.86 -5.03
C MET A 68 24.49 6.66 -4.96
N PRO A 69 25.55 6.27 -5.71
CA PRO A 69 26.78 7.06 -5.81
C PRO A 69 26.53 8.47 -6.34
N GLY A 70 26.83 9.50 -5.55
CA GLY A 70 26.55 10.90 -5.93
C GLY A 70 27.56 11.52 -6.91
N LEU A 71 28.65 10.81 -7.21
CA LEU A 71 29.71 11.28 -8.11
C LEU A 71 29.58 10.75 -9.56
N ASP A 72 28.61 9.86 -9.79
CA ASP A 72 28.40 9.22 -11.08
C ASP A 72 27.06 9.69 -11.70
N SER A 73 27.15 10.39 -12.82
CA SER A 73 26.00 10.94 -13.54
C SER A 73 25.07 9.86 -14.13
N SER A 74 25.52 8.62 -14.26
CA SER A 74 24.66 7.49 -14.70
C SER A 74 23.50 7.20 -13.75
N TYR A 75 23.61 7.64 -12.49
CA TYR A 75 22.55 7.53 -11.47
C TYR A 75 21.55 8.68 -11.50
N LEU A 76 21.72 9.67 -12.35
CA LEU A 76 20.73 10.75 -12.54
C LEU A 76 19.51 10.21 -13.30
N TRP A 77 18.40 10.89 -13.14
CA TRP A 77 17.19 10.60 -13.93
C TRP A 77 17.44 10.81 -15.42
N GLN A 78 16.99 9.88 -16.23
CA GLN A 78 17.18 9.91 -17.70
C GLN A 78 16.17 10.83 -18.40
N GLY A 79 15.25 11.42 -17.67
CA GLY A 79 14.16 12.28 -18.15
C GLY A 79 12.91 12.10 -17.34
N MET A 80 11.79 12.59 -17.83
CA MET A 80 10.48 12.43 -17.23
C MET A 80 9.62 11.51 -18.09
N ILE A 81 8.73 10.78 -17.46
CA ILE A 81 7.70 9.97 -18.14
C ILE A 81 6.81 10.94 -18.92
N PRO A 82 6.59 10.71 -20.24
CA PRO A 82 5.67 11.51 -21.03
C PRO A 82 4.27 11.60 -20.39
N GLN A 83 3.64 12.74 -20.51
CA GLN A 83 2.35 12.99 -19.82
C GLN A 83 1.21 12.10 -20.34
N ASP A 84 1.28 11.61 -21.55
CA ASP A 84 0.34 10.65 -22.15
C ASP A 84 0.62 9.19 -21.75
N GLU A 85 1.79 8.93 -21.15
CA GLU A 85 2.21 7.61 -20.68
C GLU A 85 2.11 7.47 -19.15
N VAL A 86 1.76 8.52 -18.39
CA VAL A 86 1.53 8.38 -16.94
C VAL A 86 0.34 7.43 -16.67
N PRO A 87 0.38 6.63 -15.58
CA PRO A 87 -0.67 5.66 -15.33
C PRO A 87 -2.06 6.29 -15.25
N PHE A 88 -3.00 5.78 -16.01
CA PHE A 88 -4.39 6.21 -15.95
C PHE A 88 -5.35 5.04 -16.22
N GLN A 89 -6.59 5.21 -15.81
CA GLN A 89 -7.73 4.35 -16.17
C GLN A 89 -8.91 5.23 -16.54
N TYR A 90 -9.61 4.87 -17.61
CA TYR A 90 -10.83 5.53 -18.06
C TYR A 90 -11.88 4.47 -18.34
N ASN A 91 -13.04 4.58 -17.71
CA ASN A 91 -14.16 3.64 -17.81
C ASN A 91 -13.71 2.17 -17.73
N PRO A 92 -12.96 1.75 -16.69
CA PRO A 92 -12.49 0.37 -16.61
C PRO A 92 -13.68 -0.61 -16.50
N GLU A 93 -13.54 -1.79 -17.10
CA GLU A 93 -14.55 -2.84 -17.13
C GLU A 93 -15.12 -3.19 -15.74
N ARG A 94 -14.28 -3.11 -14.72
CA ARG A 94 -14.69 -3.35 -13.32
C ARG A 94 -15.68 -2.33 -12.75
N GLY A 95 -16.01 -1.25 -13.49
CA GLY A 95 -17.02 -0.26 -13.12
C GLY A 95 -16.67 0.69 -11.98
N PHE A 96 -15.43 0.69 -11.49
CA PHE A 96 -14.95 1.63 -10.48
C PHE A 96 -13.47 1.95 -10.64
N VAL A 97 -13.05 3.07 -10.07
CA VAL A 97 -11.65 3.48 -9.88
C VAL A 97 -11.37 3.68 -8.40
N SER A 98 -10.15 3.39 -7.96
CA SER A 98 -9.79 3.51 -6.55
C SER A 98 -8.31 3.80 -6.36
N SER A 99 -7.99 4.54 -5.32
CA SER A 99 -6.63 4.70 -4.83
C SER A 99 -6.58 4.74 -3.31
N ALA A 100 -5.66 3.97 -2.75
CA ALA A 100 -5.19 4.04 -1.37
C ALA A 100 -3.66 4.04 -1.34
N ASN A 101 -3.05 4.73 -2.29
CA ASN A 101 -1.61 4.81 -2.52
C ASN A 101 -0.95 3.47 -2.94
N GLN A 102 -1.74 2.48 -3.35
CA GLN A 102 -1.18 1.26 -3.95
C GLN A 102 -0.52 1.58 -5.29
N LYS A 103 0.36 0.70 -5.74
CA LYS A 103 1.01 0.83 -7.04
C LYS A 103 -0.04 0.94 -8.15
N PRO A 104 0.04 1.96 -9.03
CA PRO A 104 -1.01 2.21 -10.03
C PRO A 104 -0.96 1.27 -11.24
N VAL A 105 0.16 0.57 -11.44
CA VAL A 105 0.42 -0.32 -12.58
C VAL A 105 1.14 -1.57 -12.13
N ASP A 106 1.14 -2.62 -12.94
CA ASP A 106 2.01 -3.78 -12.75
C ASP A 106 3.42 -3.53 -13.31
N ASP A 107 4.41 -4.29 -12.80
CA ASP A 107 5.81 -4.16 -13.20
C ASP A 107 6.16 -4.95 -14.48
N VAL A 108 5.21 -5.67 -15.03
CA VAL A 108 5.45 -6.54 -16.20
C VAL A 108 5.11 -5.80 -17.49
N THR A 109 3.99 -5.10 -17.50
CA THR A 109 3.48 -4.44 -18.71
C THR A 109 3.83 -2.95 -18.77
N TYR A 110 3.98 -2.28 -17.64
CA TYR A 110 4.31 -0.85 -17.62
C TYR A 110 5.82 -0.62 -17.81
N PRO A 111 6.23 0.21 -18.79
CA PRO A 111 7.63 0.30 -19.21
C PRO A 111 8.54 1.04 -18.22
N TYR A 112 7.98 1.82 -17.27
CA TYR A 112 8.76 2.64 -16.37
C TYR A 112 8.77 2.09 -14.94
N TYR A 113 9.91 2.22 -14.27
CA TYR A 113 10.03 1.83 -12.88
C TYR A 113 9.52 2.92 -11.94
N LEU A 114 8.46 2.64 -11.20
CA LEU A 114 7.85 3.58 -10.25
C LEU A 114 8.29 3.38 -8.79
N GLY A 115 9.15 2.40 -8.51
CA GLY A 115 9.59 2.07 -7.15
C GLY A 115 8.87 0.85 -6.57
N ARG A 116 9.24 0.46 -5.34
CA ARG A 116 8.74 -0.77 -4.67
C ARG A 116 7.82 -0.48 -3.48
N ASN A 117 8.01 0.65 -2.81
CA ASN A 117 7.40 0.92 -1.50
C ASN A 117 5.97 1.46 -1.63
N TYR A 118 5.04 0.59 -1.98
CA TYR A 118 3.61 0.90 -2.05
C TYR A 118 2.83 0.13 -0.98
N PRO A 119 1.97 0.80 -0.19
CA PRO A 119 1.14 0.11 0.79
C PRO A 119 0.06 -0.73 0.08
N LEU A 120 -0.05 -2.01 0.45
CA LEU A 120 -0.95 -2.96 -0.22
C LEU A 120 -2.31 -3.07 0.47
N TYR A 121 -2.35 -3.11 1.80
CA TYR A 121 -3.48 -3.64 2.56
C TYR A 121 -4.75 -2.81 2.44
N ARG A 122 -4.64 -1.47 2.47
CA ARG A 122 -5.81 -0.59 2.28
C ARG A 122 -6.40 -0.73 0.87
N GLY A 123 -5.53 -0.68 -0.15
CA GLY A 123 -5.94 -0.88 -1.55
C GLY A 123 -6.56 -2.25 -1.78
N TYR A 124 -5.99 -3.30 -1.20
CA TYR A 124 -6.54 -4.66 -1.24
C TYR A 124 -7.96 -4.70 -0.65
N THR A 125 -8.16 -4.15 0.55
CA THR A 125 -9.47 -4.13 1.21
C THR A 125 -10.50 -3.38 0.38
N ILE A 126 -10.19 -2.16 -0.08
CA ILE A 126 -11.08 -1.33 -0.89
C ILE A 126 -11.48 -2.07 -2.18
N ASN A 127 -10.51 -2.59 -2.93
CA ASN A 127 -10.81 -3.30 -4.18
C ASN A 127 -11.63 -4.57 -3.94
N LYS A 128 -11.30 -5.34 -2.89
CA LYS A 128 -12.07 -6.55 -2.52
C LYS A 128 -13.52 -6.21 -2.19
N ARG A 129 -13.77 -5.11 -1.44
CA ARG A 129 -15.12 -4.67 -1.10
C ARG A 129 -15.88 -4.20 -2.34
N LEU A 130 -15.31 -3.29 -3.12
CA LEU A 130 -15.93 -2.75 -4.33
C LEU A 130 -16.26 -3.84 -5.37
N ASN A 131 -15.38 -4.83 -5.54
CA ASN A 131 -15.65 -5.97 -6.45
C ASN A 131 -16.84 -6.84 -6.00
N ALA A 132 -17.16 -6.84 -4.70
CA ALA A 132 -18.28 -7.61 -4.15
C ALA A 132 -19.59 -6.81 -4.10
N MET A 133 -19.55 -5.52 -4.37
CA MET A 133 -20.70 -4.62 -4.30
C MET A 133 -21.40 -4.48 -5.67
N THR A 134 -22.71 -4.35 -5.66
CA THR A 134 -23.53 -4.04 -6.84
C THR A 134 -24.60 -3.03 -6.47
N GLY A 135 -24.97 -2.13 -7.38
CA GLY A 135 -25.99 -1.10 -7.09
C GLY A 135 -25.57 -0.15 -5.97
N ILE A 136 -24.29 0.22 -5.93
CA ILE A 136 -23.64 0.98 -4.84
C ILE A 136 -24.37 2.31 -4.59
N THR A 137 -24.71 2.56 -3.33
CA THR A 137 -25.33 3.79 -2.84
C THR A 137 -24.32 4.69 -2.15
N ALA A 138 -24.72 5.91 -1.81
CA ALA A 138 -23.90 6.83 -1.00
C ALA A 138 -23.64 6.25 0.41
N GLU A 139 -24.63 5.58 0.99
CA GLU A 139 -24.56 4.92 2.29
C GLU A 139 -23.55 3.78 2.30
N ASP A 140 -23.49 3.00 1.22
CA ASP A 140 -22.49 1.93 1.04
C ASP A 140 -21.08 2.52 1.01
N MET A 141 -20.89 3.66 0.34
CA MET A 141 -19.59 4.34 0.28
C MET A 141 -19.21 4.95 1.63
N MET A 142 -20.15 5.46 2.42
CA MET A 142 -19.92 5.92 3.79
C MET A 142 -19.49 4.76 4.70
N ALA A 143 -20.13 3.59 4.56
CA ALA A 143 -19.75 2.38 5.29
C ALA A 143 -18.36 1.89 4.90
N LEU A 144 -18.03 1.92 3.60
CA LEU A 144 -16.70 1.55 3.10
C LEU A 144 -15.61 2.50 3.63
N GLN A 145 -15.91 3.81 3.71
CA GLN A 145 -14.98 4.82 4.21
C GLN A 145 -14.58 4.59 5.67
N THR A 146 -15.45 4.00 6.46
CA THR A 146 -15.24 3.69 7.89
C THR A 146 -14.90 2.22 8.15
N ASP A 147 -14.66 1.41 7.12
CA ASP A 147 -14.28 0.01 7.28
C ASP A 147 -12.88 -0.09 7.90
N ASN A 148 -12.84 -0.63 9.12
CA ASN A 148 -11.64 -0.78 9.94
C ASN A 148 -11.08 -2.21 9.94
N PHE A 149 -11.43 -3.02 8.93
CA PHE A 149 -10.88 -4.35 8.76
C PHE A 149 -9.38 -4.31 8.53
N ASP A 150 -8.63 -5.03 9.34
CA ASP A 150 -7.18 -5.18 9.23
C ASP A 150 -6.85 -6.33 8.28
N ALA A 151 -6.56 -5.99 7.03
CA ALA A 151 -6.22 -6.99 6.01
C ALA A 151 -4.90 -7.70 6.30
N ALA A 152 -3.93 -7.02 6.90
CA ALA A 152 -2.65 -7.61 7.27
C ALA A 152 -2.86 -8.68 8.36
N ALA A 153 -3.64 -8.35 9.39
CA ALA A 153 -4.04 -9.29 10.42
C ALA A 153 -4.85 -10.46 9.85
N GLY A 154 -5.79 -10.17 8.93
CA GLY A 154 -6.58 -11.20 8.26
C GLY A 154 -5.76 -12.21 7.46
N MET A 155 -4.62 -11.79 6.92
CA MET A 155 -3.67 -12.65 6.22
C MET A 155 -2.75 -13.41 7.20
N ALA A 156 -2.24 -12.75 8.23
CA ALA A 156 -1.29 -13.34 9.18
C ALA A 156 -1.94 -14.25 10.23
N LYS A 157 -3.15 -13.94 10.68
CA LYS A 157 -3.85 -14.68 11.75
C LYS A 157 -3.98 -16.19 11.49
N PRO A 158 -4.39 -16.66 10.29
CA PRO A 158 -4.45 -18.11 10.03
C PRO A 158 -3.11 -18.81 10.21
N PHE A 159 -2.02 -18.20 9.79
CA PHE A 159 -0.67 -18.73 9.99
C PHE A 159 -0.32 -18.80 11.49
N ILE A 160 -0.58 -17.73 12.23
CA ILE A 160 -0.33 -17.66 13.68
C ILE A 160 -1.09 -18.80 14.40
N LEU A 161 -2.38 -18.94 14.11
CA LEU A 161 -3.23 -19.96 14.76
C LEU A 161 -2.79 -21.38 14.41
N ALA A 162 -2.33 -21.62 13.19
CA ALA A 162 -1.89 -22.95 12.75
C ALA A 162 -0.56 -23.37 13.36
N ASN A 163 0.31 -22.41 13.69
CA ASN A 163 1.68 -22.72 14.16
C ASN A 163 1.86 -22.52 15.68
N MET A 164 0.84 -22.03 16.39
CA MET A 164 0.92 -21.85 17.85
C MET A 164 0.57 -23.16 18.57
N ASN A 165 1.49 -23.63 19.43
CA ASN A 165 1.22 -24.78 20.30
C ASN A 165 0.34 -24.36 21.50
N GLU A 166 -0.98 -24.50 21.36
CA GLU A 166 -1.96 -24.16 22.39
C GLU A 166 -1.73 -24.93 23.71
N GLN A 167 -1.18 -26.12 23.64
CA GLN A 167 -0.95 -26.96 24.84
C GLN A 167 0.21 -26.44 25.70
N ALA A 168 1.15 -25.74 25.08
CA ALA A 168 2.28 -25.14 25.79
C ALA A 168 1.93 -23.82 26.49
N LEU A 169 0.75 -23.25 26.21
CA LEU A 169 0.32 -21.99 26.81
C LEU A 169 -0.12 -22.15 28.26
N ASN A 170 0.32 -21.26 29.12
CA ASN A 170 -0.23 -21.11 30.46
C ASN A 170 -1.66 -20.54 30.43
N ALA A 171 -2.33 -20.46 31.57
CA ALA A 171 -3.73 -19.98 31.66
C ALA A 171 -3.93 -18.56 31.08
N ALA A 172 -2.98 -17.65 31.29
CA ALA A 172 -3.03 -16.31 30.72
C ALA A 172 -2.84 -16.33 29.20
N GLY A 173 -1.88 -17.11 28.69
CA GLY A 173 -1.64 -17.31 27.28
C GLY A 173 -2.87 -17.87 26.55
N LYS A 174 -3.52 -18.89 27.13
CA LYS A 174 -4.77 -19.45 26.58
C LYS A 174 -5.87 -18.41 26.46
N LYS A 175 -6.07 -17.62 27.49
CA LYS A 175 -7.06 -16.52 27.47
C LYS A 175 -6.82 -15.54 26.34
N TYR A 176 -5.57 -15.11 26.10
CA TYR A 176 -5.26 -14.17 25.00
C TYR A 176 -5.33 -14.86 23.63
N PHE A 177 -4.94 -16.12 23.55
CA PHE A 177 -5.08 -16.92 22.33
C PHE A 177 -6.55 -17.08 21.92
N ASP A 178 -7.46 -17.35 22.87
CA ASP A 178 -8.91 -17.42 22.61
C ASP A 178 -9.47 -16.06 22.13
N MET A 179 -8.99 -14.95 22.69
CA MET A 179 -9.37 -13.61 22.21
C MET A 179 -8.91 -13.40 20.77
N LEU A 180 -7.69 -13.81 20.42
CA LEU A 180 -7.17 -13.72 19.07
C LEU A 180 -7.96 -14.64 18.12
N LYS A 181 -8.22 -15.90 18.53
CA LYS A 181 -8.99 -16.87 17.76
C LYS A 181 -10.38 -16.37 17.40
N GLY A 182 -11.10 -15.77 18.35
CA GLY A 182 -12.43 -15.22 18.16
C GLY A 182 -12.51 -13.84 17.50
N TRP A 183 -11.38 -13.16 17.28
CA TRP A 183 -11.37 -11.83 16.72
C TRP A 183 -11.61 -11.87 15.20
N ASP A 184 -12.45 -10.98 14.70
CA ASP A 184 -12.85 -10.85 13.29
C ASP A 184 -11.90 -9.99 12.44
N CYS A 185 -10.75 -9.62 12.97
CA CYS A 185 -9.76 -8.72 12.37
C CYS A 185 -10.28 -7.29 12.14
N ARG A 186 -11.26 -6.84 12.95
CA ARG A 186 -11.71 -5.45 12.94
C ARG A 186 -11.12 -4.68 14.12
N ASN A 187 -10.65 -3.47 13.83
CA ASN A 187 -10.06 -2.57 14.82
C ASN A 187 -11.12 -1.66 15.45
N ASP A 188 -12.20 -2.25 15.93
CA ASP A 188 -13.28 -1.52 16.61
C ASP A 188 -12.84 -1.02 18.00
N THR A 189 -13.41 0.10 18.43
CA THR A 189 -13.20 0.64 19.78
C THR A 189 -13.59 -0.41 20.81
N GLY A 190 -12.65 -0.75 21.69
CA GLY A 190 -12.86 -1.77 22.72
C GLY A 190 -12.63 -3.22 22.27
N SER A 191 -12.22 -3.44 21.03
CA SER A 191 -11.81 -4.77 20.55
C SER A 191 -10.58 -5.28 21.29
N LYS A 192 -10.77 -6.25 22.19
CA LYS A 192 -9.66 -6.89 22.93
C LYS A 192 -8.79 -7.74 22.00
N GLY A 193 -9.38 -8.38 21.00
CA GLY A 193 -8.66 -9.17 20.00
C GLY A 193 -7.70 -8.32 19.19
N ALA A 194 -8.10 -7.11 18.78
CA ALA A 194 -7.24 -6.16 18.10
C ALA A 194 -6.02 -5.77 18.96
N THR A 195 -6.24 -5.48 20.24
CA THR A 195 -5.15 -5.15 21.19
C THR A 195 -4.18 -6.33 21.35
N VAL A 196 -4.71 -7.53 21.53
CA VAL A 196 -3.89 -8.76 21.65
C VAL A 196 -3.08 -8.99 20.39
N TYR A 197 -3.69 -8.89 19.20
CA TYR A 197 -2.99 -9.06 17.93
C TYR A 197 -1.85 -8.04 17.77
N ASN A 198 -2.10 -6.77 17.99
CA ASN A 198 -1.08 -5.73 17.80
C ASN A 198 0.11 -5.92 18.76
N LEU A 199 -0.13 -6.25 20.02
CA LEU A 199 0.94 -6.52 20.97
C LEU A 199 1.73 -7.79 20.61
N PHE A 200 1.00 -8.84 20.23
CA PHE A 200 1.62 -10.09 19.76
C PHE A 200 2.47 -9.82 18.52
N TRP A 201 1.92 -9.17 17.50
CA TRP A 201 2.62 -8.92 16.25
C TRP A 201 3.90 -8.12 16.44
N ASN A 202 3.84 -7.03 17.21
CA ASN A 202 5.01 -6.22 17.50
C ASN A 202 6.12 -7.02 18.22
N THR A 203 5.74 -7.90 19.12
CA THR A 203 6.69 -8.76 19.84
C THR A 203 7.25 -9.85 18.93
N PHE A 204 6.39 -10.48 18.14
CA PHE A 204 6.76 -11.52 17.19
C PHE A 204 7.72 -10.99 16.12
N GLU A 205 7.39 -9.87 15.48
CA GLU A 205 8.27 -9.23 14.51
C GLU A 205 9.62 -8.83 15.12
N ALA A 206 9.60 -8.37 16.37
CA ALA A 206 10.84 -8.07 17.07
C ALA A 206 11.71 -9.31 17.27
N GLN A 207 11.11 -10.43 17.66
CA GLN A 207 11.83 -11.69 17.87
C GLN A 207 12.38 -12.27 16.57
N VAL A 208 11.59 -12.19 15.48
CA VAL A 208 11.99 -12.69 14.16
C VAL A 208 13.25 -12.03 13.61
N TYR A 209 13.52 -10.76 13.98
CA TYR A 209 14.66 -10.02 13.40
C TYR A 209 15.73 -9.63 14.43
N ASN A 210 15.53 -9.89 15.71
CA ASN A 210 16.47 -9.41 16.73
C ASN A 210 17.82 -10.10 16.69
N ASP A 211 17.87 -11.36 16.33
CA ASP A 211 19.09 -12.15 16.24
C ASP A 211 19.98 -11.68 15.07
N GLU A 212 19.41 -11.42 13.89
CA GLU A 212 20.17 -10.85 12.76
C GLU A 212 20.70 -9.45 13.08
N TYR A 213 20.00 -8.69 13.90
CA TYR A 213 20.38 -7.34 14.24
C TYR A 213 21.21 -7.23 15.53
N ALA A 214 21.43 -8.34 16.25
CA ALA A 214 22.16 -8.33 17.53
C ALA A 214 23.58 -7.74 17.44
N SER A 215 24.25 -7.92 16.30
CA SER A 215 25.61 -7.40 16.04
C SER A 215 25.63 -6.10 15.22
N ALA A 216 24.45 -5.57 14.84
CA ALA A 216 24.39 -4.42 13.96
C ALA A 216 24.84 -3.12 14.66
N PRO A 217 25.64 -2.26 14.01
CA PRO A 217 25.89 -0.92 14.51
C PRO A 217 24.58 -0.11 14.50
N LYS A 218 24.41 0.69 15.52
CA LYS A 218 23.27 1.57 15.84
C LYS A 218 22.22 1.80 14.73
N ILE A 219 20.96 1.56 15.07
CA ILE A 219 19.75 1.96 14.36
C ILE A 219 19.66 1.40 12.95
N ILE A 220 19.36 0.11 12.86
CA ILE A 220 18.80 -0.45 11.64
C ILE A 220 17.29 -0.30 11.72
N LEU A 221 16.71 0.27 10.67
CA LEU A 221 15.27 0.26 10.48
C LEU A 221 14.84 -1.18 10.19
N ARG A 222 13.89 -1.69 10.96
CA ARG A 222 13.29 -2.99 10.67
C ARG A 222 12.61 -2.95 9.30
N PRO A 223 12.51 -4.10 8.61
CA PRO A 223 11.71 -4.20 7.39
C PRO A 223 10.29 -3.69 7.62
N TYR A 224 9.66 -3.23 6.53
CA TYR A 224 8.24 -2.90 6.57
C TYR A 224 7.43 -4.14 7.03
N PHE A 225 6.47 -3.95 7.93
CA PHE A 225 5.71 -5.05 8.56
C PHE A 225 5.11 -6.05 7.55
N GLY A 226 4.76 -5.61 6.35
CA GLY A 226 4.31 -6.47 5.26
C GLY A 226 5.36 -7.46 4.76
N THR A 227 6.65 -7.18 4.93
CA THR A 227 7.73 -8.07 4.50
C THR A 227 7.68 -9.40 5.23
N LEU A 228 7.44 -9.38 6.55
CA LEU A 228 7.27 -10.60 7.33
C LEU A 228 6.02 -11.37 6.92
N ILE A 229 4.89 -10.69 6.75
CA ILE A 229 3.63 -11.31 6.31
C ILE A 229 3.82 -11.99 4.95
N GLU A 230 4.42 -11.28 3.99
CA GLU A 230 4.69 -11.85 2.65
C GLU A 230 5.65 -13.04 2.72
N GLY A 231 6.68 -12.96 3.58
CA GLY A 231 7.64 -14.03 3.79
C GLY A 231 6.97 -15.32 4.30
N ILE A 232 6.23 -15.24 5.40
CA ILE A 232 5.56 -16.39 6.00
C ILE A 232 4.43 -16.97 5.14
N LEU A 233 3.78 -16.15 4.31
CA LEU A 233 2.73 -16.62 3.39
C LEU A 233 3.30 -17.32 2.15
N LYS A 234 4.50 -16.95 1.73
CA LYS A 234 5.20 -17.61 0.61
C LYS A 234 5.87 -18.92 1.02
N ASP A 235 6.44 -18.92 2.20
CA ASP A 235 7.22 -20.03 2.72
C ASP A 235 7.03 -20.13 4.23
N SER A 236 6.40 -21.21 4.69
CA SER A 236 6.22 -21.46 6.11
C SER A 236 7.54 -21.72 6.86
N ALA A 237 8.61 -22.05 6.13
CA ALA A 237 9.98 -22.15 6.62
C ALA A 237 10.78 -20.87 6.32
N TYR A 238 10.11 -19.71 6.35
CA TYR A 238 10.74 -18.41 6.10
C TYR A 238 11.99 -18.24 6.97
N LYS A 239 13.15 -18.08 6.32
CA LYS A 239 14.49 -18.19 6.93
C LYS A 239 14.72 -17.32 8.17
N PHE A 240 13.98 -16.22 8.32
CA PHE A 240 14.07 -15.34 9.48
C PHE A 240 13.21 -15.82 10.68
N LEU A 241 12.52 -16.95 10.56
CA LEU A 241 11.87 -17.61 11.70
C LEU A 241 12.84 -18.51 12.48
N ASP A 242 14.02 -18.71 11.95
CA ASP A 242 15.11 -19.44 12.61
C ASP A 242 15.86 -18.51 13.57
N ASP A 243 16.32 -19.01 14.70
CA ASP A 243 17.22 -18.31 15.60
C ASP A 243 18.66 -18.69 15.22
N ILE A 244 19.39 -17.75 14.61
CA ILE A 244 20.78 -18.00 14.15
C ILE A 244 21.73 -18.42 15.27
N ALA A 245 21.36 -18.25 16.53
CA ALA A 245 22.14 -18.70 17.69
C ALA A 245 21.88 -20.18 18.03
N THR A 246 20.87 -20.80 17.45
CA THR A 246 20.55 -22.22 17.64
C THR A 246 21.01 -23.04 16.44
N PRO A 247 21.66 -24.20 16.65
CA PRO A 247 22.09 -25.08 15.56
C PRO A 247 20.93 -25.79 14.88
#